data_4f4671cce23ff63da0ebbb169372fd94
#
_entry.id   4f4671cce23ff63da0ebbb169372fd94
#
_cell.length_a   1.000
_cell.length_b   1.000
_cell.length_c   1.000
_cell.angle_alpha   90.00
_cell.angle_beta   90.00
_cell.angle_gamma   90.00
#
_symmetry.space_group_name_H-M   'P 1'
#
loop_
_entity.id
_entity.type
_entity.pdbx_description
1 polymer ?
#
loop_
_entity_poly.entity_id
_entity_poly.type
_entity_poly.pdbx_seq_one_letter_code
_entity_poly.pdbx_strand_id
1 'polypeptide(L)'
;MKTLVSPSLLAADFLNLKDEIEMINNSQADWLHMDIMDGVFVPNISFGFPVLEAVSKVCKKPLDVHFMIVHPEQYIEQTAKLGAMMMNVHYETCTHLHRTIQQIHAAGMKAGVTLNPSTPVSMLEDIIYDVD
;
A
#
# COMPACT_ATOMS: atom_id res chain seq x y z
N MET A 1 21.54 8.06 -5.93
CA MET A 1 20.30 7.31 -5.58
C MET A 1 19.37 7.36 -6.79
N LYS A 2 18.83 6.23 -7.27
CA LYS A 2 17.86 6.22 -8.37
C LYS A 2 16.48 6.58 -7.80
N THR A 3 15.79 7.54 -8.42
CA THR A 3 14.39 7.84 -8.08
C THR A 3 13.50 6.69 -8.52
N LEU A 4 12.66 6.17 -7.65
CA LEU A 4 11.63 5.18 -7.97
C LEU A 4 10.32 5.91 -8.30
N VAL A 5 9.58 5.40 -9.28
CA VAL A 5 8.30 5.95 -9.73
C VAL A 5 7.22 4.91 -9.51
N SER A 6 6.22 5.25 -8.68
CA SER A 6 5.08 4.41 -8.35
C SER A 6 3.77 5.16 -8.63
N PRO A 7 3.21 5.07 -9.85
CA PRO A 7 1.94 5.70 -10.18
C PRO A 7 0.81 5.08 -9.35
N SER A 8 -0.14 5.93 -8.93
CA SER A 8 -1.31 5.44 -8.20
C SER A 8 -2.43 4.98 -9.12
N LEU A 9 -2.95 3.78 -8.85
CA LEU A 9 -4.12 3.24 -9.53
C LEU A 9 -5.37 4.12 -9.32
N LEU A 10 -5.41 4.90 -8.26
CA LEU A 10 -6.53 5.80 -7.97
C LEU A 10 -6.70 6.89 -9.05
N ALA A 11 -5.63 7.21 -9.78
CA ALA A 11 -5.65 8.18 -10.89
C ALA A 11 -6.05 7.56 -12.25
N ALA A 12 -6.29 6.24 -12.31
CA ALA A 12 -6.62 5.53 -13.55
C ALA A 12 -8.08 5.73 -13.98
N ASP A 13 -8.36 5.46 -15.24
CA ASP A 13 -9.74 5.31 -15.72
C ASP A 13 -10.28 3.93 -15.34
N PHE A 14 -11.16 3.89 -14.33
CA PHE A 14 -11.73 2.65 -13.82
C PHE A 14 -12.64 1.91 -14.81
N LEU A 15 -13.14 2.57 -15.86
CA LEU A 15 -13.89 1.93 -16.93
C LEU A 15 -12.98 1.18 -17.91
N ASN A 16 -11.69 1.53 -17.96
CA ASN A 16 -10.68 0.94 -18.84
C ASN A 16 -9.47 0.41 -18.05
N LEU A 17 -9.68 -0.08 -16.84
CA LEU A 17 -8.65 -0.43 -15.89
C LEU A 17 -7.60 -1.41 -16.44
N LYS A 18 -8.01 -2.37 -17.30
CA LYS A 18 -7.10 -3.31 -17.95
C LYS A 18 -6.07 -2.59 -18.81
N ASP A 19 -6.50 -1.64 -19.62
CA ASP A 19 -5.62 -0.90 -20.54
C ASP A 19 -4.68 0.02 -19.76
N GLU A 20 -5.16 0.61 -18.67
CA GLU A 20 -4.36 1.39 -17.73
C GLU A 20 -3.23 0.55 -17.12
N ILE A 21 -3.53 -0.67 -16.66
CA ILE A 21 -2.52 -1.58 -16.12
C ILE A 21 -1.53 -2.02 -17.21
N GLU A 22 -2.00 -2.26 -18.44
CA GLU A 22 -1.11 -2.60 -19.55
C GLU A 22 -0.18 -1.44 -19.92
N MET A 23 -0.67 -0.21 -19.90
CA MET A 23 0.15 0.99 -20.07
C MET A 23 1.24 1.06 -18.97
N ILE A 24 0.89 0.85 -17.69
CA ILE A 24 1.85 0.82 -16.58
C ILE A 24 2.88 -0.30 -16.76
N ASN A 25 2.45 -1.50 -17.15
CA ASN A 25 3.35 -2.63 -17.41
C ASN A 25 4.42 -2.30 -18.45
N ASN A 26 4.07 -1.52 -19.48
CA ASN A 26 4.94 -1.12 -20.58
C ASN A 26 5.71 0.18 -20.31
N SER A 27 5.41 0.87 -19.21
CA SER A 27 6.05 2.13 -18.82
C SER A 27 7.38 1.92 -18.10
N GLN A 28 8.07 3.03 -17.79
CA GLN A 28 9.26 3.05 -16.93
C GLN A 28 8.93 3.12 -15.43
N ALA A 29 7.66 2.97 -15.04
CA ALA A 29 7.28 2.89 -13.63
C ALA A 29 7.99 1.70 -12.96
N ASP A 30 8.47 1.91 -11.74
CA ASP A 30 9.14 0.86 -10.97
C ASP A 30 8.11 -0.01 -10.23
N TRP A 31 7.04 0.59 -9.69
CA TRP A 31 5.98 -0.09 -8.93
C TRP A 31 4.59 0.36 -9.40
N LEU A 32 3.54 -0.24 -8.85
CA LEU A 32 2.16 0.24 -8.92
C LEU A 32 1.65 0.51 -7.51
N HIS A 33 1.23 1.74 -7.24
CA HIS A 33 0.67 2.17 -5.96
C HIS A 33 -0.84 1.99 -5.91
N MET A 34 -1.34 1.40 -4.82
CA MET A 34 -2.75 1.06 -4.66
C MET A 34 -3.29 1.64 -3.36
N ASP A 35 -4.09 2.70 -3.46
CA ASP A 35 -4.64 3.44 -2.33
C ASP A 35 -5.98 2.87 -1.87
N ILE A 36 -6.01 2.21 -0.71
CA ILE A 36 -7.21 1.64 -0.09
C ILE A 36 -7.76 2.59 0.96
N MET A 37 -9.00 2.99 0.79
CA MET A 37 -9.69 3.97 1.64
C MET A 37 -11.03 3.42 2.12
N ASP A 38 -11.35 3.60 3.40
CA ASP A 38 -12.53 3.02 4.07
C ASP A 38 -13.66 4.01 4.36
N GLY A 39 -13.47 5.30 4.10
CA GLY A 39 -14.45 6.33 4.43
C GLY A 39 -14.54 6.66 5.93
N VAL A 40 -13.64 6.10 6.76
CA VAL A 40 -13.58 6.32 8.20
C VAL A 40 -12.30 7.07 8.57
N PHE A 41 -11.14 6.52 8.25
CA PHE A 41 -9.87 7.19 8.47
C PHE A 41 -9.68 8.39 7.52
N VAL A 42 -10.10 8.24 6.28
CA VAL A 42 -10.16 9.32 5.28
C VAL A 42 -11.58 9.50 4.75
N PRO A 43 -11.98 10.71 4.33
CA PRO A 43 -13.38 11.00 3.92
C PRO A 43 -13.68 10.54 2.48
N ASN A 44 -13.16 9.40 2.07
CA ASN A 44 -13.39 8.79 0.76
C ASN A 44 -13.36 7.27 0.87
N ILE A 45 -14.06 6.59 -0.03
CA ILE A 45 -13.99 5.14 -0.24
C ILE A 45 -13.41 4.93 -1.64
N SER A 46 -12.33 4.16 -1.76
CA SER A 46 -11.72 3.90 -3.06
C SER A 46 -12.17 2.56 -3.64
N PHE A 47 -11.39 1.53 -3.44
CA PHE A 47 -11.63 0.17 -3.90
C PHE A 47 -11.06 -0.81 -2.87
N GLY A 48 -11.39 -2.09 -3.02
CA GLY A 48 -10.95 -3.13 -2.09
C GLY A 48 -10.40 -4.36 -2.80
N PHE A 49 -10.34 -5.48 -2.10
CA PHE A 49 -9.71 -6.71 -2.54
C PHE A 49 -10.19 -7.26 -3.88
N PRO A 50 -11.47 -7.16 -4.30
CA PRO A 50 -11.85 -7.60 -5.64
C PRO A 50 -11.07 -6.89 -6.76
N VAL A 51 -10.77 -5.61 -6.60
CA VAL A 51 -9.95 -4.85 -7.57
C VAL A 51 -8.48 -5.24 -7.43
N LEU A 52 -7.94 -5.34 -6.20
CA LEU A 52 -6.57 -5.78 -5.97
C LEU A 52 -6.30 -7.15 -6.59
N GLU A 53 -7.20 -8.11 -6.40
CA GLU A 53 -7.11 -9.46 -6.96
C GLU A 53 -7.15 -9.45 -8.50
N ALA A 54 -7.98 -8.62 -9.10
CA ALA A 54 -8.03 -8.48 -10.55
C ALA A 54 -6.74 -7.89 -11.11
N VAL A 55 -6.23 -6.83 -10.46
CA VAL A 55 -4.99 -6.15 -10.82
C VAL A 55 -3.77 -7.07 -10.65
N SER A 56 -3.67 -7.81 -9.53
CA SER A 56 -2.53 -8.67 -9.24
C SER A 56 -2.32 -9.77 -10.30
N LYS A 57 -3.39 -10.18 -11.00
CA LYS A 57 -3.33 -11.19 -12.07
C LYS A 57 -2.72 -10.68 -13.37
N VAL A 58 -2.77 -9.37 -13.61
CA VAL A 58 -2.38 -8.76 -14.89
C VAL A 58 -1.24 -7.75 -14.75
N CYS A 59 -1.03 -7.19 -13.57
CA CYS A 59 0.08 -6.29 -13.29
C CYS A 59 1.39 -7.07 -13.19
N LYS A 60 2.42 -6.60 -13.91
CA LYS A 60 3.78 -7.16 -13.90
C LYS A 60 4.74 -6.36 -13.01
N LYS A 61 4.28 -5.21 -12.51
CA LYS A 61 5.07 -4.38 -11.58
C LYS A 61 4.84 -4.82 -10.14
N PRO A 62 5.83 -4.68 -9.26
CA PRO A 62 5.62 -4.88 -7.82
C PRO A 62 4.47 -4.00 -7.31
N LEU A 63 3.62 -4.58 -6.47
CA LEU A 63 2.48 -3.86 -5.89
C LEU A 63 2.88 -3.25 -4.54
N ASP A 64 2.67 -1.95 -4.41
CA ASP A 64 2.80 -1.16 -3.20
C ASP A 64 1.39 -0.79 -2.73
N VAL A 65 0.91 -1.46 -1.68
CA VAL A 65 -0.48 -1.33 -1.21
C VAL A 65 -0.54 -0.43 0.02
N HIS A 66 -1.16 0.72 -0.13
CA HIS A 66 -1.28 1.74 0.90
C HIS A 66 -2.67 1.70 1.54
N PHE A 67 -2.72 1.42 2.82
CA PHE A 67 -3.95 1.32 3.60
C PHE A 67 -4.23 2.61 4.39
N MET A 68 -5.15 3.40 3.89
CA MET A 68 -5.76 4.54 4.59
C MET A 68 -7.07 4.10 5.25
N ILE A 69 -6.97 3.14 6.16
CA ILE A 69 -8.12 2.51 6.82
C ILE A 69 -7.84 2.33 8.31
N VAL A 70 -8.90 2.18 9.09
CA VAL A 70 -8.78 1.73 10.48
C VAL A 70 -8.47 0.23 10.53
N HIS A 71 -7.67 -0.20 11.50
CA HIS A 71 -7.30 -1.62 11.72
C HIS A 71 -6.67 -2.32 10.50
N PRO A 72 -5.63 -1.76 9.86
CA PRO A 72 -5.01 -2.36 8.68
C PRO A 72 -4.38 -3.74 8.95
N GLU A 73 -4.01 -4.02 10.21
CA GLU A 73 -3.42 -5.29 10.64
C GLU A 73 -4.29 -6.51 10.32
N GLN A 74 -5.59 -6.34 10.19
CA GLN A 74 -6.52 -7.42 9.85
C GLN A 74 -6.37 -7.93 8.41
N TYR A 75 -5.72 -7.16 7.54
CA TYR A 75 -5.62 -7.44 6.11
C TYR A 75 -4.23 -7.91 5.65
N ILE A 76 -3.28 -8.08 6.58
CA ILE A 76 -1.89 -8.46 6.27
C ILE A 76 -1.83 -9.76 5.47
N GLU A 77 -2.48 -10.82 5.96
CA GLU A 77 -2.46 -12.12 5.29
C GLU A 77 -3.10 -12.07 3.89
N GLN A 78 -4.21 -11.36 3.76
CA GLN A 78 -4.90 -11.25 2.48
C GLN A 78 -4.07 -10.45 1.47
N THR A 79 -3.39 -9.38 1.93
CA THR A 79 -2.49 -8.58 1.10
C THR A 79 -1.27 -9.39 0.65
N ALA A 80 -0.69 -10.19 1.54
CA ALA A 80 0.42 -11.08 1.19
C ALA A 80 0.01 -12.14 0.14
N LYS A 81 -1.19 -12.69 0.23
CA LYS A 81 -1.71 -13.67 -0.74
C LYS A 81 -1.87 -13.10 -2.15
N LEU A 82 -2.02 -11.79 -2.30
CA LEU A 82 -2.01 -11.10 -3.61
C LEU A 82 -0.62 -11.03 -4.25
N GLY A 83 0.43 -11.34 -3.50
CA GLY A 83 1.81 -11.14 -3.91
C GLY A 83 2.26 -9.69 -3.83
N ALA A 84 1.67 -8.88 -2.94
CA ALA A 84 2.10 -7.51 -2.72
C ALA A 84 3.57 -7.49 -2.26
N MET A 85 4.35 -6.57 -2.82
CA MET A 85 5.75 -6.37 -2.44
C MET A 85 5.84 -5.57 -1.13
N MET A 86 4.97 -4.59 -0.96
CA MET A 86 4.95 -3.69 0.20
C MET A 86 3.51 -3.50 0.69
N MET A 87 3.36 -3.45 2.00
CA MET A 87 2.15 -2.98 2.68
C MET A 87 2.49 -1.70 3.47
N ASN A 88 1.82 -0.62 3.12
CA ASN A 88 2.00 0.70 3.73
C ASN A 88 0.83 0.99 4.67
N VAL A 89 1.11 1.31 5.92
CA VAL A 89 0.10 1.59 6.95
C VAL A 89 0.30 2.95 7.58
N HIS A 90 -0.76 3.58 8.05
CA HIS A 90 -0.66 4.84 8.79
C HIS A 90 -0.30 4.61 10.25
N TYR A 91 0.64 5.42 10.76
CA TYR A 91 0.98 5.48 12.17
C TYR A 91 -0.28 5.61 13.05
N GLU A 92 -1.17 6.51 12.65
CA GLU A 92 -2.35 6.91 13.42
C GLU A 92 -3.43 5.83 13.51
N THR A 93 -3.38 4.83 12.62
CA THR A 93 -4.38 3.74 12.60
C THR A 93 -3.90 2.46 13.28
N CYS A 94 -2.61 2.40 13.63
CA CYS A 94 -1.99 1.22 14.24
C CYS A 94 -1.79 1.39 15.74
N THR A 95 -2.63 0.80 16.57
CA THR A 95 -2.47 0.83 18.03
C THR A 95 -1.12 0.26 18.48
N HIS A 96 -0.62 -0.76 17.79
CA HIS A 96 0.66 -1.42 18.06
C HIS A 96 1.52 -1.46 16.78
N LEU A 97 1.96 -0.29 16.31
CA LEU A 97 2.63 -0.13 15.03
C LEU A 97 3.84 -1.06 14.86
N HIS A 98 4.74 -1.14 15.84
CA HIS A 98 5.91 -2.02 15.77
C HIS A 98 5.51 -3.49 15.56
N ARG A 99 4.49 -3.97 16.28
CA ARG A 99 3.94 -5.32 16.09
C ARG A 99 3.38 -5.50 14.69
N THR A 100 2.66 -4.51 14.16
CA THR A 100 2.09 -4.54 12.80
C THR A 100 3.21 -4.66 11.75
N ILE A 101 4.29 -3.89 11.88
CA ILE A 101 5.48 -3.97 11.04
C ILE A 101 6.06 -5.39 11.05
N GLN A 102 6.27 -5.97 12.25
CA GLN A 102 6.78 -7.33 12.38
C GLN A 102 5.85 -8.38 11.72
N GLN A 103 4.53 -8.21 11.82
CA GLN A 103 3.57 -9.09 11.15
C GLN A 103 3.62 -8.96 9.63
N ILE A 104 3.80 -7.76 9.10
CA ILE A 104 3.97 -7.52 7.65
C ILE A 104 5.25 -8.22 7.15
N HIS A 105 6.37 -8.08 7.86
CA HIS A 105 7.61 -8.77 7.54
C HIS A 105 7.47 -10.30 7.63
N ALA A 106 6.81 -10.81 8.66
CA ALA A 106 6.57 -12.24 8.83
C ALA A 106 5.69 -12.81 7.70
N ALA A 107 4.83 -11.99 7.09
CA ALA A 107 4.04 -12.35 5.93
C ALA A 107 4.81 -12.25 4.59
N GLY A 108 6.08 -11.85 4.62
CA GLY A 108 6.97 -11.78 3.45
C GLY A 108 6.90 -10.48 2.65
N MET A 109 6.27 -9.45 3.18
CA MET A 109 6.19 -8.13 2.56
C MET A 109 7.13 -7.13 3.23
N LYS A 110 7.47 -6.07 2.52
CA LYS A 110 8.08 -4.86 3.08
C LYS A 110 7.04 -4.04 3.83
N ALA A 111 7.47 -3.38 4.91
CA ALA A 111 6.60 -2.53 5.72
C ALA A 111 6.90 -1.05 5.50
N GLY A 112 5.93 -0.32 4.93
CA GLY A 112 5.95 1.13 4.85
C GLY A 112 5.13 1.76 5.97
N VAL A 113 5.53 2.94 6.43
CA VAL A 113 4.77 3.73 7.39
C VAL A 113 4.52 5.12 6.86
N THR A 114 3.26 5.50 6.82
CA THR A 114 2.79 6.83 6.42
C THR A 114 2.36 7.64 7.66
N LEU A 115 2.66 8.93 7.63
CA LEU A 115 2.27 9.88 8.66
C LEU A 115 1.32 10.92 8.07
N ASN A 116 0.28 11.28 8.81
CA ASN A 116 -0.51 12.47 8.49
C ASN A 116 0.36 13.74 8.69
N PRO A 117 0.06 14.84 7.99
CA PRO A 117 0.84 16.07 8.11
C PRO A 117 0.97 16.63 9.51
N SER A 118 0.04 16.29 10.41
CA SER A 118 0.06 16.70 11.83
C SER A 118 0.91 15.79 12.72
N THR A 119 1.37 14.64 12.22
CA THR A 119 2.18 13.69 12.97
C THR A 119 3.66 13.92 12.67
N PRO A 120 4.48 14.31 13.67
CA PRO A 120 5.89 14.57 13.42
C PRO A 120 6.68 13.28 13.15
N VAL A 121 7.70 13.37 12.28
CA VAL A 121 8.58 12.24 11.93
C VAL A 121 9.29 11.63 13.14
N SER A 122 9.54 12.42 14.18
CA SER A 122 10.13 11.94 15.44
C SER A 122 9.34 10.82 16.12
N MET A 123 8.06 10.65 15.78
CA MET A 123 7.27 9.52 16.29
C MET A 123 7.76 8.15 15.78
N LEU A 124 8.63 8.13 14.78
CA LEU A 124 9.21 6.91 14.23
C LEU A 124 10.63 6.61 14.75
N GLU A 125 11.24 7.48 15.57
CA GLU A 125 12.66 7.36 15.97
C GLU A 125 12.98 5.97 16.54
N ASP A 126 12.11 5.42 17.38
CA ASP A 126 12.34 4.14 18.05
C ASP A 126 12.15 2.92 17.14
N ILE A 127 11.51 3.08 15.99
CA ILE A 127 11.15 1.98 15.08
C ILE A 127 11.66 2.18 13.65
N ILE A 128 12.41 3.26 13.39
CA ILE A 128 12.82 3.63 12.03
C ILE A 128 13.66 2.54 11.35
N TYR A 129 14.39 1.74 12.11
CA TYR A 129 15.22 0.65 11.58
C TYR A 129 14.41 -0.58 11.14
N ASP A 130 13.13 -0.64 11.53
CA ASP A 130 12.20 -1.70 11.14
C ASP A 130 11.31 -1.27 9.96
N VAL A 131 11.44 -0.04 9.47
CA VAL A 131 10.66 0.50 8.33
C VAL A 131 11.50 0.39 7.06
N ASP A 132 10.91 -0.11 5.94
CA ASP A 132 11.56 -0.24 4.63
C ASP A 132 11.45 1.03 3.79
#